data_8e3f79b7cb371513c904f816b23be422
#
_entry.id   8e3f79b7cb371513c904f816b23be422
#
_cell.length_a   1.000
_cell.length_b   1.000
_cell.length_c   1.000
_cell.angle_alpha   90.00
_cell.angle_beta   90.00
_cell.angle_gamma   90.00
#
_symmetry.space_group_name_H-M   'P 1'
#
loop_
_entity.id
_entity.type
_entity.pdbx_description
1 polymer ?
#
loop_
_entity_poly.entity_id
_entity_poly.type
_entity_poly.pdbx_seq_one_letter_code
_entity_poly.pdbx_strand_id
1 'polypeptide(L)'
;MMKSFFLALALLVSPAAHADRLTQMNQTELCAYTAQLQVAAYYFFEQGKLREEVSIKWHGDETQNEIDFVDKTVAEAYIWLASWKHSSNELLPAQSFGDMVYQACMSKKES
;
A
#
# COMPACT_ATOMS: atom_id res chain seq x y z
N MET A 1 1.57 -18.44 34.15
CA MET A 1 1.47 -18.66 33.23
C MET A 1 1.46 -18.46 32.71
N MET A 2 1.43 -18.17 32.94
CA MET A 2 1.32 -18.19 32.07
C MET A 2 1.13 -18.07 31.59
N LYS A 3 0.83 -17.91 32.01
CA LYS A 3 0.61 -18.00 31.29
C LYS A 3 0.14 -17.80 30.75
N SER A 4 -0.07 -17.60 31.25
CA SER A 4 -0.49 -17.59 30.35
C SER A 4 -0.61 -17.00 30.17
N PHE A 5 -0.34 -16.78 30.44
CA PHE A 5 -0.41 -16.50 29.70
C PHE A 5 -0.41 -16.14 29.24
N PHE A 6 -0.41 -15.94 29.80
CA PHE A 6 -0.40 -15.90 28.96
C PHE A 6 -0.74 -15.89 28.42
N LEU A 7 -0.99 -15.94 28.67
CA LEU A 7 -1.41 -16.06 27.85
C LEU A 7 -1.94 -15.70 27.49
N ALA A 8 -2.25 -15.77 27.78
CA ALA A 8 -2.69 -15.36 27.19
C ALA A 8 -2.86 -14.63 27.00
N LEU A 9 -2.56 -14.42 27.22
CA LEU A 9 -2.51 -13.59 26.65
C LEU A 9 -2.53 -13.52 25.88
N ALA A 10 -2.46 -13.84 25.90
CA ALA A 10 -2.43 -13.72 24.94
C ALA A 10 -3.03 -13.76 24.42
N LEU A 11 -3.43 -14.27 24.45
CA LEU A 11 -4.06 -14.11 23.83
C LEU A 11 -4.76 -13.43 23.74
N LEU A 12 -4.84 -13.30 24.12
CA LEU A 12 -5.43 -12.33 23.95
C LEU A 12 -5.09 -11.64 23.03
N VAL A 13 -4.33 -12.16 22.93
CA VAL A 13 -4.01 -11.50 22.05
C VAL A 13 -4.87 -11.23 21.42
N SER A 14 -4.97 -10.99 21.68
CA SER A 14 -6.19 -10.47 21.34
C SER A 14 -6.39 -10.26 19.88
N PRO A 15 -7.66 -10.28 19.44
CA PRO A 15 -7.98 -9.96 18.07
C PRO A 15 -7.40 -8.62 17.65
N ALA A 16 -7.18 -7.73 18.62
CA ALA A 16 -6.61 -6.43 18.33
C ALA A 16 -5.22 -6.54 17.73
N ALA A 17 -4.47 -7.59 18.09
CA ALA A 17 -3.14 -7.80 17.53
C ALA A 17 -3.20 -8.10 16.06
N HIS A 18 -4.36 -8.56 15.59
CA HIS A 18 -4.57 -8.90 14.17
C HIS A 18 -5.55 -7.95 13.51
N ALA A 19 -5.78 -6.80 14.12
CA ALA A 19 -6.68 -5.82 13.53
C ALA A 19 -6.06 -5.24 12.27
N ASP A 20 -6.92 -4.82 11.38
CA ASP A 20 -6.55 -4.19 10.14
C ASP A 20 -5.75 -2.91 10.44
N ARG A 21 -4.52 -2.87 10.01
CA ARG A 21 -3.66 -1.70 10.23
C ARG A 21 -4.18 -0.46 9.52
N LEU A 22 -4.91 -0.67 8.44
CA LEU A 22 -5.46 0.46 7.68
C LEU A 22 -6.45 1.26 8.51
N THR A 23 -7.23 0.58 9.33
CA THR A 23 -8.23 1.26 10.16
C THR A 23 -7.59 2.05 11.29
N GLN A 24 -6.33 1.77 11.59
CA GLN A 24 -5.60 2.46 12.66
C GLN A 24 -4.82 3.66 12.14
N MET A 25 -4.77 3.83 10.84
CA MET A 25 -4.06 4.95 10.23
C MET A 25 -4.96 6.16 10.13
N ASN A 26 -4.40 7.34 10.43
CA ASN A 26 -5.13 8.57 10.11
C ASN A 26 -4.97 8.85 8.62
N GLN A 27 -5.64 9.89 8.14
CA GLN A 27 -5.65 10.20 6.71
C GLN A 27 -4.23 10.45 6.17
N THR A 28 -3.43 11.19 6.91
CA THR A 28 -2.06 11.51 6.50
C THR A 28 -1.23 10.24 6.38
N GLU A 29 -1.35 9.35 7.35
CA GLU A 29 -0.61 8.09 7.33
C GLU A 29 -1.05 7.19 6.19
N LEU A 30 -2.34 7.13 5.95
CA LEU A 30 -2.88 6.29 4.89
C LEU A 30 -2.43 6.81 3.52
N CYS A 31 -2.46 8.13 3.33
CA CYS A 31 -2.04 8.72 2.07
C CYS A 31 -0.53 8.56 1.84
N ALA A 32 0.26 8.66 2.92
CA ALA A 32 1.69 8.41 2.82
C ALA A 32 1.98 6.96 2.45
N TYR A 33 1.24 6.04 3.05
CA TYR A 33 1.39 4.62 2.75
C TYR A 33 1.00 4.32 1.30
N THR A 34 -0.10 4.90 0.85
CA THR A 34 -0.55 4.76 -0.54
C THR A 34 0.53 5.24 -1.51
N ALA A 35 1.11 6.42 -1.23
CA ALA A 35 2.16 6.97 -2.07
C ALA A 35 3.39 6.07 -2.11
N GLN A 36 3.78 5.52 -0.96
CA GLN A 36 4.93 4.62 -0.89
C GLN A 36 4.70 3.36 -1.72
N LEU A 37 3.51 2.80 -1.66
CA LEU A 37 3.18 1.61 -2.44
C LEU A 37 3.23 1.90 -3.94
N GLN A 38 2.73 3.06 -4.33
CA GLN A 38 2.70 3.40 -5.75
C GLN A 38 4.11 3.76 -6.26
N VAL A 39 4.95 4.35 -5.42
CA VAL A 39 6.34 4.59 -5.81
C VAL A 39 7.09 3.27 -5.97
N ALA A 40 6.82 2.30 -5.10
CA ALA A 40 7.43 0.98 -5.25
C ALA A 40 7.00 0.35 -6.59
N ALA A 41 5.71 0.47 -6.92
CA ALA A 41 5.20 -0.01 -8.20
C ALA A 41 5.85 0.71 -9.37
N TYR A 42 6.11 2.01 -9.21
CA TYR A 42 6.80 2.81 -10.22
C TYR A 42 8.15 2.20 -10.58
N TYR A 43 8.92 1.81 -9.56
CA TYR A 43 10.23 1.23 -9.81
C TYR A 43 10.14 -0.11 -10.53
N PHE A 44 9.16 -0.93 -10.19
CA PHE A 44 8.95 -2.19 -10.91
C PHE A 44 8.54 -1.93 -12.35
N PHE A 45 7.66 -0.96 -12.55
CA PHE A 45 7.20 -0.58 -13.88
C PHE A 45 8.39 -0.10 -14.74
N GLU A 46 9.26 0.71 -14.15
CA GLU A 46 10.45 1.21 -14.83
C GLU A 46 11.39 0.10 -15.24
N GLN A 47 11.44 -0.97 -14.45
CA GLN A 47 12.26 -2.13 -14.76
C GLN A 47 11.67 -3.01 -15.84
N GLY A 48 10.49 -2.66 -16.34
CA GLY A 48 9.82 -3.44 -17.37
C GLY A 48 9.02 -4.61 -16.85
N LYS A 49 8.82 -4.70 -15.56
CA LYS A 49 8.03 -5.79 -14.98
C LYS A 49 6.55 -5.55 -15.22
N LEU A 50 5.84 -6.62 -15.57
CA LEU A 50 4.38 -6.56 -15.67
C LEU A 50 3.77 -6.58 -14.28
N ARG A 51 2.51 -6.14 -14.17
CA ARG A 51 1.82 -6.12 -12.88
C ARG A 51 1.84 -7.51 -12.22
N GLU A 52 1.59 -8.55 -12.99
CA GLU A 52 1.54 -9.91 -12.46
C GLU A 52 2.91 -10.46 -12.10
N GLU A 53 3.98 -9.79 -12.50
CA GLU A 53 5.34 -10.18 -12.15
C GLU A 53 5.81 -9.53 -10.85
N VAL A 54 5.04 -8.57 -10.34
CA VAL A 54 5.39 -7.90 -9.09
C VAL A 54 5.10 -8.84 -7.94
N SER A 55 6.15 -9.17 -7.21
CA SER A 55 6.05 -10.08 -6.07
C SER A 55 6.03 -9.25 -4.79
N ILE A 56 5.00 -9.43 -4.00
CA ILE A 56 4.86 -8.70 -2.75
C ILE A 56 5.24 -9.61 -1.60
N LYS A 57 6.13 -9.11 -0.75
CA LYS A 57 6.61 -9.88 0.38
C LYS A 57 5.71 -9.61 1.58
N TRP A 58 4.94 -10.61 1.95
CA TRP A 58 4.01 -10.49 3.06
C TRP A 58 4.67 -10.93 4.36
N HIS A 59 4.25 -10.32 5.46
CA HIS A 59 4.72 -10.71 6.78
C HIS A 59 4.06 -11.99 7.28
N GLY A 60 2.85 -12.25 6.83
CA GLY A 60 2.10 -13.43 7.21
C GLY A 60 0.94 -13.16 8.15
N ASP A 61 0.86 -11.94 8.65
CA ASP A 61 -0.21 -11.57 9.59
C ASP A 61 -1.15 -10.51 9.03
N GLU A 62 -1.07 -10.26 7.73
CA GLU A 62 -1.94 -9.28 7.09
C GLU A 62 -3.38 -9.77 7.07
N THR A 63 -4.31 -8.83 7.24
CA THR A 63 -5.72 -9.13 7.05
C THR A 63 -6.02 -9.17 5.55
N GLN A 64 -7.13 -9.80 5.20
CA GLN A 64 -7.52 -9.83 3.79
C GLN A 64 -7.72 -8.40 3.25
N ASN A 65 -8.22 -7.52 4.09
CA ASN A 65 -8.43 -6.13 3.72
C ASN A 65 -7.10 -5.44 3.39
N GLU A 66 -6.06 -5.72 4.16
CA GLU A 66 -4.72 -5.18 3.90
C GLU A 66 -4.16 -5.72 2.59
N ILE A 67 -4.34 -7.00 2.35
CA ILE A 67 -3.86 -7.63 1.11
C ILE A 67 -4.55 -7.02 -0.09
N ASP A 68 -5.87 -6.89 -0.02
CA ASP A 68 -6.66 -6.31 -1.10
C ASP A 68 -6.28 -4.86 -1.36
N PHE A 69 -6.02 -4.11 -0.31
CA PHE A 69 -5.63 -2.71 -0.44
C PHE A 69 -4.30 -2.59 -1.20
N VAL A 70 -3.31 -3.39 -0.81
CA VAL A 70 -2.00 -3.35 -1.46
C VAL A 70 -2.12 -3.75 -2.93
N ASP A 71 -2.83 -4.85 -3.20
CA ASP A 71 -3.01 -5.31 -4.58
C ASP A 71 -3.69 -4.27 -5.43
N LYS A 72 -4.75 -3.66 -4.92
CA LYS A 72 -5.48 -2.64 -5.64
C LYS A 72 -4.62 -1.41 -5.89
N THR A 73 -3.87 -1.00 -4.87
CA THR A 73 -3.04 0.20 -4.96
C THR A 73 -1.93 0.02 -6.00
N VAL A 74 -1.30 -1.14 -6.01
CA VAL A 74 -0.26 -1.44 -7.00
C VAL A 74 -0.86 -1.52 -8.40
N ALA A 75 -2.04 -2.13 -8.54
CA ALA A 75 -2.71 -2.22 -9.83
C ALA A 75 -3.07 -0.83 -10.36
N GLU A 76 -3.54 0.06 -9.50
CA GLU A 76 -3.87 1.42 -9.89
C GLU A 76 -2.64 2.18 -10.37
N ALA A 77 -1.50 1.98 -9.69
CA ALA A 77 -0.26 2.61 -10.13
C ALA A 77 0.11 2.16 -11.54
N TYR A 78 -0.03 0.88 -11.81
CA TYR A 78 0.30 0.35 -13.13
C TYR A 78 -0.59 0.93 -14.23
N ILE A 79 -1.88 1.09 -13.94
CA ILE A 79 -2.80 1.69 -14.88
C ILE A 79 -2.39 3.14 -15.19
N TRP A 80 -2.08 3.90 -14.15
CA TRP A 80 -1.65 5.28 -14.27
C TRP A 80 -0.37 5.40 -15.09
N LEU A 81 0.62 4.58 -14.75
CA LEU A 81 1.94 4.66 -15.36
C LEU A 81 1.90 4.23 -16.82
N ALA A 82 1.13 3.19 -17.13
CA ALA A 82 0.98 2.73 -18.49
C ALA A 82 0.29 3.79 -19.35
N SER A 83 -0.74 4.40 -18.80
CA SER A 83 -1.46 5.46 -19.49
C SER A 83 -0.57 6.67 -19.74
N TRP A 84 0.21 7.05 -18.75
CA TRP A 84 1.11 8.18 -18.87
C TRP A 84 2.16 7.92 -19.92
N LYS A 85 2.80 6.76 -19.85
CA LYS A 85 3.84 6.41 -20.81
C LYS A 85 3.30 6.36 -22.24
N HIS A 86 2.07 5.88 -22.39
CA HIS A 86 1.43 5.80 -23.70
C HIS A 86 1.20 7.20 -24.26
N SER A 87 0.81 8.14 -23.45
CA SER A 87 0.44 9.47 -23.93
C SER A 87 1.62 10.41 -24.09
N SER A 88 2.65 10.32 -23.24
CA SER A 88 3.75 11.27 -23.25
C SER A 88 5.12 10.64 -23.52
N ASN A 89 5.17 9.32 -23.51
CA ASN A 89 6.40 8.58 -23.75
C ASN A 89 7.50 8.80 -22.73
N GLU A 90 7.17 9.42 -21.63
CA GLU A 90 8.11 9.69 -20.56
C GLU A 90 7.37 9.68 -19.25
N LEU A 91 8.06 9.28 -18.18
CA LEU A 91 7.47 9.25 -16.84
C LEU A 91 8.00 10.41 -16.01
N LEU A 92 7.20 10.87 -15.07
CA LEU A 92 7.67 11.80 -14.07
C LEU A 92 8.75 11.13 -13.22
N PRO A 93 9.66 11.90 -12.63
CA PRO A 93 10.56 11.33 -11.63
C PRO A 93 9.77 10.68 -10.50
N ALA A 94 10.33 9.64 -9.90
CA ALA A 94 9.66 8.88 -8.86
C ALA A 94 9.15 9.74 -7.71
N GLN A 95 9.96 10.71 -7.29
CA GLN A 95 9.59 11.59 -6.17
C GLN A 95 8.39 12.46 -6.55
N SER A 96 8.38 12.98 -7.76
CA SER A 96 7.26 13.79 -8.24
C SER A 96 6.00 12.97 -8.35
N PHE A 97 6.14 11.72 -8.81
CA PHE A 97 5.01 10.81 -8.87
C PHE A 97 4.44 10.54 -7.48
N GLY A 98 5.32 10.28 -6.51
CA GLY A 98 4.90 10.04 -5.13
C GLY A 98 4.18 11.25 -4.53
N ASP A 99 4.71 12.44 -4.76
CA ASP A 99 4.09 13.68 -4.27
C ASP A 99 2.70 13.87 -4.87
N MET A 100 2.56 13.59 -6.17
CA MET A 100 1.28 13.71 -6.85
C MET A 100 0.25 12.74 -6.28
N VAL A 101 0.67 11.49 -6.03
CA VAL A 101 -0.21 10.49 -5.45
C VAL A 101 -0.65 10.90 -4.05
N TYR A 102 0.30 11.39 -3.27
CA TYR A 102 0.00 11.83 -1.90
C TYR A 102 -1.02 12.97 -1.92
N GLN A 103 -0.79 13.98 -2.76
CA GLN A 103 -1.69 15.12 -2.83
C GLN A 103 -3.07 14.72 -3.34
N ALA A 104 -3.14 13.84 -4.33
CA ALA A 104 -4.41 13.35 -4.83
C ALA A 104 -5.20 12.62 -3.74
N CYS A 105 -4.50 11.82 -2.94
CA CYS A 105 -5.10 11.10 -1.83
C CYS A 105 -5.64 12.06 -0.78
N MET A 106 -4.84 13.06 -0.41
CA MET A 106 -5.27 14.04 0.59
C MET A 106 -6.45 14.87 0.12
N SER A 107 -6.50 15.17 -1.17
CA SER A 107 -7.61 15.95 -1.74
C SER A 107 -8.93 15.21 -1.69
N LYS A 108 -8.90 13.88 -1.86
CA LYS A 108 -10.12 13.07 -1.84
C LYS A 108 -10.84 13.15 -0.51
N LYS A 109 -10.09 13.36 0.56
CA LYS A 109 -10.68 13.43 1.89
C LYS A 109 -11.66 14.58 2.01
N GLU A 110 -11.40 15.66 1.31
CA GLU A 110 -12.19 16.89 1.43
C GLU A 110 -13.44 16.91 0.57
N SER A 111 -13.56 15.93 -0.30
CA SER A 111 -14.73 15.89 -1.19
C SER A 111 -15.79 14.85 -0.74
#